data_48285f3a30a790ec696665fc1ece447a
#
_entry.id   48285f3a30a790ec696665fc1ece447a
#
_cell.length_a   1.000
_cell.length_b   1.000
_cell.length_c   1.000
_cell.angle_alpha   90.00
_cell.angle_beta   90.00
_cell.angle_gamma   90.00
#
_symmetry.space_group_name_H-M   'P 1'
#
loop_
_entity.id
_entity.type
_entity.pdbx_description
1 polymer ?
#
loop_
_entity_poly.entity_id
_entity_poly.type
_entity_poly.pdbx_seq_one_letter_code
_entity_poly.pdbx_strand_id
1 'polypeptide(L)'
;MTWGHDRGLAPMLATAQQSSVDHPGVAIDWEARSLSEFGEAPVEHLAARYDLVVLDHPWMGALARSGSYLPLDEHLPAGYLEDFADDSAGPSHASYIFDGHQWALAIDAAAQVAGCRADLLEREGIAFPRTWEDVFAIAAVRPGLVSLPLFPLDAFLAFCSICANAGDAPFKEDSAAVPRSTGAYALNILRRLREVAWEKALSENPIAVWERMSATDETAYCPLAFGYSNYARTGYRKHALSFGQIPSAGRGPLGATLGGAGLAISAHCAHREVALAYATMVGSRDCQCTLYVESGGQPGRRSAWTGDHANTITRGYLRATLPVIENAWLRPRYAGFAEYQNIGAAILARFLTGQASDRETLDELDRSWQGHGRT
;
A
#
# COMPACT_ATOMS: atom_id res chain seq x y z
N MET A 1 -12.77 -4.61 12.51
CA MET A 1 -12.07 -5.57 11.65
C MET A 1 -10.84 -4.91 11.02
N THR A 2 -9.71 -5.62 10.94
CA THR A 2 -8.46 -5.17 10.31
C THR A 2 -7.78 -6.36 9.62
N TRP A 3 -6.56 -6.19 9.03
CA TRP A 3 -5.81 -7.30 8.41
C TRP A 3 -4.79 -7.93 9.36
N GLY A 4 -4.54 -9.24 9.16
CA GLY A 4 -3.74 -10.10 10.04
C GLY A 4 -2.23 -9.96 9.83
N HIS A 5 -1.68 -8.76 10.04
CA HIS A 5 -0.26 -8.49 10.11
C HIS A 5 0.01 -7.52 11.27
N ASP A 6 1.20 -7.58 11.88
CA ASP A 6 1.55 -6.71 13.02
C ASP A 6 1.36 -5.23 12.71
N ARG A 7 1.64 -4.79 11.48
CA ARG A 7 1.39 -3.41 11.03
C ARG A 7 -0.09 -3.02 11.13
N GLY A 8 -1.01 -3.96 10.89
CA GLY A 8 -2.45 -3.68 10.85
C GLY A 8 -3.16 -3.98 12.16
N LEU A 9 -2.74 -5.01 12.89
CA LEU A 9 -3.44 -5.47 14.08
C LEU A 9 -2.87 -4.86 15.37
N ALA A 10 -1.54 -4.84 15.52
CA ALA A 10 -0.95 -4.40 16.79
C ALA A 10 -1.27 -2.94 17.17
N PRO A 11 -1.22 -1.94 16.25
CA PRO A 11 -1.62 -0.58 16.61
C PRO A 11 -3.12 -0.47 16.93
N MET A 12 -3.97 -1.28 16.32
CA MET A 12 -5.41 -1.27 16.62
C MET A 12 -5.69 -1.87 18.01
N LEU A 13 -4.99 -2.93 18.41
CA LEU A 13 -5.08 -3.48 19.76
C LEU A 13 -4.56 -2.49 20.81
N ALA A 14 -3.43 -1.84 20.57
CA ALA A 14 -2.86 -0.85 21.49
C ALA A 14 -3.76 0.37 21.67
N THR A 15 -4.30 0.90 20.57
CA THR A 15 -5.24 2.04 20.62
C THR A 15 -6.57 1.69 21.26
N ALA A 16 -7.08 0.47 21.05
CA ALA A 16 -8.28 -0.04 21.74
C ALA A 16 -8.05 -0.14 23.26
N GLN A 17 -6.89 -0.65 23.66
CA GLN A 17 -6.51 -0.69 25.08
C GLN A 17 -6.42 0.71 25.68
N GLN A 18 -5.79 1.67 25.01
CA GLN A 18 -5.73 3.06 25.45
C GLN A 18 -7.13 3.66 25.59
N SER A 19 -8.00 3.45 24.59
CA SER A 19 -9.40 3.91 24.63
C SER A 19 -10.16 3.37 25.84
N SER A 20 -9.94 2.11 26.23
CA SER A 20 -10.58 1.49 27.39
C SER A 20 -10.10 2.10 28.73
N VAL A 21 -8.87 2.62 28.78
CA VAL A 21 -8.34 3.38 29.93
C VAL A 21 -9.00 4.74 30.01
N ASP A 22 -9.09 5.44 28.88
CA ASP A 22 -9.63 6.80 28.80
C ASP A 22 -11.18 6.82 28.98
N HIS A 23 -11.86 5.74 28.59
CA HIS A 23 -13.30 5.56 28.64
C HIS A 23 -13.70 4.25 29.34
N PRO A 24 -13.65 4.20 30.70
CA PRO A 24 -14.01 3.00 31.46
C PRO A 24 -15.45 2.55 31.12
N GLY A 25 -15.59 1.26 30.79
CA GLY A 25 -16.88 0.66 30.39
C GLY A 25 -17.07 0.55 28.87
N VAL A 26 -16.12 1.03 28.09
CA VAL A 26 -16.06 0.79 26.63
C VAL A 26 -15.00 -0.25 26.33
N ALA A 27 -15.36 -1.27 25.55
CA ALA A 27 -14.43 -2.25 24.98
C ALA A 27 -14.50 -2.20 23.44
N ILE A 28 -13.35 -2.20 22.80
CA ILE A 28 -13.23 -2.26 21.34
C ILE A 28 -12.44 -3.52 21.00
N ASP A 29 -13.11 -4.48 20.40
CA ASP A 29 -12.52 -5.76 20.01
C ASP A 29 -12.19 -5.77 18.52
N TRP A 30 -10.97 -6.16 18.18
CA TRP A 30 -10.48 -6.24 16.82
C TRP A 30 -10.40 -7.68 16.33
N GLU A 31 -11.05 -7.97 15.23
CA GLU A 31 -10.92 -9.22 14.48
C GLU A 31 -9.97 -9.00 13.29
N ALA A 32 -8.98 -9.90 13.13
CA ALA A 32 -8.04 -9.87 12.01
C ALA A 32 -8.46 -10.85 10.92
N ARG A 33 -8.36 -10.44 9.65
CA ARG A 33 -8.54 -11.28 8.47
C ARG A 33 -7.22 -11.45 7.72
N SER A 34 -7.11 -12.47 6.88
CA SER A 34 -5.97 -12.61 5.99
C SER A 34 -5.86 -11.41 5.03
N LEU A 35 -4.66 -11.16 4.48
CA LEU A 35 -4.45 -10.04 3.54
C LEU A 35 -5.31 -10.17 2.27
N SER A 36 -5.53 -11.40 1.78
CA SER A 36 -6.43 -11.66 0.65
C SER A 36 -7.89 -11.33 0.98
N GLU A 37 -8.40 -11.80 2.12
CA GLU A 37 -9.76 -11.48 2.57
C GLU A 37 -9.96 -9.98 2.84
N PHE A 38 -8.92 -9.28 3.28
CA PHE A 38 -8.94 -7.82 3.46
C PHE A 38 -9.19 -7.10 2.14
N GLY A 39 -8.62 -7.58 1.03
CA GLY A 39 -8.76 -6.98 -0.30
C GLY A 39 -10.02 -7.39 -1.08
N GLU A 40 -10.71 -8.46 -0.69
CA GLU A 40 -11.74 -9.11 -1.53
C GLU A 40 -13.17 -9.05 -0.97
N ALA A 41 -13.36 -8.74 0.31
CA ALA A 41 -14.68 -8.81 0.93
C ALA A 41 -15.62 -7.66 0.49
N PRO A 42 -16.88 -7.96 0.12
CA PRO A 42 -17.88 -6.94 -0.14
C PRO A 42 -18.03 -6.00 1.06
N VAL A 43 -17.93 -4.70 0.81
CA VAL A 43 -17.93 -3.67 1.89
C VAL A 43 -19.22 -3.66 2.71
N GLU A 44 -20.35 -3.99 2.09
CA GLU A 44 -21.66 -4.07 2.76
C GLU A 44 -21.71 -5.18 3.81
N HIS A 45 -21.11 -6.33 3.52
CA HIS A 45 -21.05 -7.45 4.47
C HIS A 45 -20.19 -7.12 5.68
N LEU A 46 -19.14 -6.32 5.50
CA LEU A 46 -18.28 -5.86 6.58
C LEU A 46 -19.03 -4.88 7.48
N ALA A 47 -19.74 -3.90 6.90
CA ALA A 47 -20.53 -2.94 7.65
C ALA A 47 -21.67 -3.57 8.44
N ALA A 48 -22.27 -4.66 7.93
CA ALA A 48 -23.34 -5.38 8.65
C ALA A 48 -22.83 -6.16 9.87
N ARG A 49 -21.52 -6.46 9.91
CA ARG A 49 -20.91 -7.28 10.96
C ARG A 49 -20.08 -6.50 11.97
N TYR A 50 -19.43 -5.41 11.53
CA TYR A 50 -18.48 -4.66 12.32
C TYR A 50 -18.84 -3.19 12.41
N ASP A 51 -18.68 -2.59 13.59
CA ASP A 51 -18.84 -1.15 13.81
C ASP A 51 -17.70 -0.34 13.17
N LEU A 52 -16.48 -0.87 13.25
CA LEU A 52 -15.24 -0.25 12.79
C LEU A 52 -14.57 -1.17 11.75
N VAL A 53 -14.27 -0.62 10.57
CA VAL A 53 -13.70 -1.37 9.46
C VAL A 53 -12.46 -0.65 8.93
N VAL A 54 -11.32 -1.33 8.97
CA VAL A 54 -10.11 -0.88 8.28
C VAL A 54 -10.14 -1.44 6.86
N LEU A 55 -9.95 -0.59 5.83
CA LEU A 55 -10.09 -0.99 4.43
C LEU A 55 -9.18 -0.16 3.49
N ASP A 56 -8.96 -0.66 2.28
CA ASP A 56 -8.13 0.00 1.25
C ASP A 56 -8.98 0.98 0.41
N HIS A 57 -8.35 2.05 -0.07
CA HIS A 57 -8.99 3.16 -0.77
C HIS A 57 -9.67 2.85 -2.13
N PRO A 58 -9.29 1.83 -2.93
CA PRO A 58 -10.03 1.51 -4.16
C PRO A 58 -11.51 1.16 -3.95
N TRP A 59 -11.89 0.85 -2.73
CA TRP A 59 -13.27 0.52 -2.38
C TRP A 59 -14.18 1.74 -2.15
N MET A 60 -13.66 2.97 -2.18
CA MET A 60 -14.42 4.17 -1.79
C MET A 60 -15.68 4.37 -2.62
N GLY A 61 -15.66 4.12 -3.92
CA GLY A 61 -16.85 4.22 -4.75
C GLY A 61 -17.93 3.17 -4.44
N ALA A 62 -17.53 1.93 -4.14
CA ALA A 62 -18.46 0.90 -3.69
C ALA A 62 -19.04 1.24 -2.31
N LEU A 63 -18.19 1.72 -1.40
CA LEU A 63 -18.56 2.14 -0.06
C LEU A 63 -19.57 3.30 -0.09
N ALA A 64 -19.31 4.34 -0.89
CA ALA A 64 -20.21 5.48 -1.06
C ALA A 64 -21.60 5.06 -1.57
N ARG A 65 -21.65 4.12 -2.52
CA ARG A 65 -22.92 3.63 -3.08
C ARG A 65 -23.70 2.73 -2.12
N SER A 66 -23.00 2.02 -1.24
CA SER A 66 -23.64 1.05 -0.34
C SER A 66 -24.57 1.69 0.66
N GLY A 67 -24.35 2.97 1.02
CA GLY A 67 -25.04 3.64 2.13
C GLY A 67 -24.80 2.99 3.49
N SER A 68 -23.82 2.07 3.57
CA SER A 68 -23.58 1.25 4.77
C SER A 68 -22.52 1.84 5.70
N TYR A 69 -21.94 2.99 5.34
CA TYR A 69 -20.90 3.66 6.12
C TYR A 69 -21.25 5.14 6.36
N LEU A 70 -20.68 5.71 7.42
CA LEU A 70 -20.86 7.12 7.74
C LEU A 70 -19.95 8.01 6.88
N PRO A 71 -20.48 9.09 6.26
CA PRO A 71 -19.64 10.15 5.70
C PRO A 71 -19.02 10.95 6.87
N LEU A 72 -17.72 10.79 7.10
CA LEU A 72 -17.05 11.30 8.31
C LEU A 72 -17.03 12.82 8.39
N ASP A 73 -17.06 13.50 7.25
CA ASP A 73 -17.13 14.96 7.15
C ASP A 73 -18.40 15.56 7.77
N GLU A 74 -19.47 14.78 7.86
CA GLU A 74 -20.72 15.19 8.50
C GLU A 74 -20.72 14.98 10.04
N HIS A 75 -19.76 14.24 10.57
CA HIS A 75 -19.78 13.77 11.95
C HIS A 75 -18.56 14.14 12.79
N LEU A 76 -17.41 14.44 12.15
CA LEU A 76 -16.20 14.80 12.85
C LEU A 76 -16.20 16.27 13.30
N PRO A 77 -15.41 16.62 14.33
CA PRO A 77 -15.29 18.01 14.76
C PRO A 77 -14.87 18.95 13.64
N ALA A 78 -15.39 20.17 13.65
CA ALA A 78 -14.97 21.20 12.70
C ALA A 78 -13.45 21.39 12.72
N GLY A 79 -12.83 21.51 11.54
CA GLY A 79 -11.38 21.67 11.37
C GLY A 79 -10.56 20.39 11.51
N TYR A 80 -11.17 19.24 11.90
CA TYR A 80 -10.41 18.00 12.07
C TYR A 80 -9.88 17.44 10.75
N LEU A 81 -10.72 17.44 9.72
CA LEU A 81 -10.35 16.91 8.40
C LEU A 81 -9.37 17.84 7.68
N GLU A 82 -9.48 19.16 7.87
CA GLU A 82 -8.54 20.15 7.37
C GLU A 82 -7.15 19.95 8.00
N ASP A 83 -7.09 19.81 9.35
CA ASP A 83 -5.83 19.50 10.05
C ASP A 83 -5.24 18.16 9.57
N PHE A 84 -6.09 17.17 9.30
CA PHE A 84 -5.63 15.90 8.77
C PHE A 84 -5.10 16.02 7.33
N ALA A 85 -5.75 16.79 6.49
CA ALA A 85 -5.34 17.03 5.10
C ALA A 85 -3.99 17.77 5.03
N ASP A 86 -3.81 18.79 5.86
CA ASP A 86 -2.58 19.59 5.93
C ASP A 86 -1.37 18.76 6.44
N ASP A 87 -1.62 17.73 7.24
CA ASP A 87 -0.60 16.82 7.79
C ASP A 87 -0.64 15.43 7.15
N SER A 88 -1.19 15.29 5.95
CA SER A 88 -1.27 13.99 5.27
C SER A 88 0.08 13.51 4.74
N ALA A 89 0.38 12.23 4.92
CA ALA A 89 1.48 11.56 4.25
C ALA A 89 1.13 11.36 2.76
N GLY A 90 1.52 12.31 1.91
CA GLY A 90 1.19 12.34 0.50
C GLY A 90 -0.33 12.33 0.26
N PRO A 91 -0.84 11.66 -0.78
CA PRO A 91 -2.26 11.65 -1.10
C PRO A 91 -3.10 10.71 -0.21
N SER A 92 -2.58 10.22 0.92
CA SER A 92 -3.29 9.24 1.77
C SER A 92 -4.63 9.75 2.27
N HIS A 93 -4.73 11.00 2.77
CA HIS A 93 -6.01 11.58 3.18
C HIS A 93 -6.99 11.68 2.00
N ALA A 94 -6.54 12.24 0.89
CA ALA A 94 -7.35 12.41 -0.32
C ALA A 94 -7.80 11.07 -0.92
N SER A 95 -7.12 9.96 -0.64
CA SER A 95 -7.47 8.65 -1.16
C SER A 95 -8.81 8.12 -0.63
N TYR A 96 -9.27 8.61 0.51
CA TYR A 96 -10.53 8.23 1.14
C TYR A 96 -11.65 9.26 0.92
N ILE A 97 -11.44 10.25 0.05
CA ILE A 97 -12.48 11.17 -0.43
C ILE A 97 -13.08 10.62 -1.71
N PHE A 98 -14.39 10.48 -1.77
CA PHE A 98 -15.13 10.11 -2.97
C PHE A 98 -16.51 10.77 -2.96
N ASP A 99 -16.93 11.28 -4.12
CA ASP A 99 -18.22 11.97 -4.33
C ASP A 99 -18.49 13.09 -3.31
N GLY A 100 -17.45 13.85 -2.98
CA GLY A 100 -17.51 15.00 -2.07
C GLY A 100 -17.46 14.67 -0.58
N HIS A 101 -17.44 13.39 -0.18
CA HIS A 101 -17.43 12.95 1.21
C HIS A 101 -16.13 12.24 1.61
N GLN A 102 -15.76 12.35 2.89
CA GLN A 102 -14.67 11.60 3.52
C GLN A 102 -15.22 10.29 4.12
N TRP A 103 -14.88 9.15 3.52
CA TRP A 103 -15.44 7.85 3.90
C TRP A 103 -14.62 7.08 4.94
N ALA A 104 -13.35 7.40 5.09
CA ALA A 104 -12.49 6.82 6.10
C ALA A 104 -11.36 7.77 6.50
N LEU A 105 -10.79 7.62 7.70
CA LEU A 105 -9.57 8.30 8.12
C LEU A 105 -8.36 7.49 7.68
N ALA A 106 -7.41 8.10 6.98
CA ALA A 106 -6.17 7.48 6.54
C ALA A 106 -5.25 7.18 7.73
N ILE A 107 -5.55 6.15 8.50
CA ILE A 107 -4.75 5.80 9.69
C ILE A 107 -3.41 5.14 9.36
N ASP A 108 -3.29 4.57 8.15
CA ASP A 108 -2.09 3.90 7.68
C ASP A 108 -1.76 4.36 6.26
N ALA A 109 -0.48 4.70 6.00
CA ALA A 109 -0.01 5.14 4.71
C ALA A 109 1.11 4.25 4.19
N ALA A 110 1.05 3.86 2.92
CA ALA A 110 2.05 3.06 2.25
C ALA A 110 2.16 3.44 0.77
N ALA A 111 3.28 3.08 0.18
CA ALA A 111 3.46 2.97 -1.27
C ALA A 111 4.35 1.77 -1.58
N GLN A 112 4.43 1.39 -2.85
CA GLN A 112 5.47 0.47 -3.26
C GLN A 112 6.83 1.16 -3.18
N VAL A 113 7.78 0.54 -2.49
CA VAL A 113 9.13 1.05 -2.21
C VAL A 113 10.17 -0.01 -2.55
N ALA A 114 11.44 0.40 -2.67
CA ALA A 114 12.54 -0.55 -2.72
C ALA A 114 13.02 -0.90 -1.31
N GLY A 115 13.49 -2.15 -1.14
CA GLY A 115 14.08 -2.62 0.10
C GLY A 115 15.30 -3.47 -0.13
N CYS A 116 16.26 -3.45 0.80
CA CYS A 116 17.47 -4.23 0.69
C CYS A 116 17.98 -4.79 2.02
N ARG A 117 18.79 -5.82 1.92
CA ARG A 117 19.77 -6.29 2.89
C ARG A 117 21.05 -5.47 2.69
N ALA A 118 21.17 -4.37 3.43
CA ALA A 118 22.31 -3.45 3.30
C ALA A 118 23.64 -4.18 3.54
N ASP A 119 23.70 -5.12 4.47
CA ASP A 119 24.86 -5.96 4.77
C ASP A 119 25.26 -6.86 3.59
N LEU A 120 24.30 -7.38 2.81
CA LEU A 120 24.60 -8.19 1.63
C LEU A 120 25.09 -7.31 0.47
N LEU A 121 24.49 -6.14 0.26
CA LEU A 121 24.96 -5.21 -0.78
C LEU A 121 26.36 -4.68 -0.46
N GLU A 122 26.64 -4.34 0.80
CA GLU A 122 27.96 -3.87 1.23
C GLU A 122 29.03 -4.96 1.02
N ARG A 123 28.72 -6.21 1.34
CA ARG A 123 29.64 -7.36 1.11
C ARG A 123 30.02 -7.51 -0.37
N GLU A 124 29.09 -7.23 -1.28
CA GLU A 124 29.33 -7.28 -2.72
C GLU A 124 29.86 -5.95 -3.29
N GLY A 125 30.06 -4.93 -2.46
CA GLY A 125 30.51 -3.59 -2.90
C GLY A 125 29.47 -2.84 -3.73
N ILE A 126 28.19 -3.14 -3.56
CA ILE A 126 27.06 -2.60 -4.33
C ILE A 126 26.39 -1.46 -3.57
N ALA A 127 26.26 -0.29 -4.20
CA ALA A 127 25.47 0.81 -3.67
C ALA A 127 23.95 0.53 -3.80
N PHE A 128 23.12 1.22 -3.01
CA PHE A 128 21.65 1.14 -3.15
C PHE A 128 21.24 1.55 -4.58
N PRO A 129 20.53 0.68 -5.35
CA PRO A 129 20.16 0.94 -6.74
C PRO A 129 19.24 2.14 -6.90
N ARG A 130 19.48 2.92 -7.95
CA ARG A 130 18.66 4.11 -8.28
C ARG A 130 17.96 4.01 -9.62
N THR A 131 18.49 3.19 -10.52
CA THR A 131 17.97 2.98 -11.88
C THR A 131 17.65 1.51 -12.11
N TRP A 132 16.88 1.23 -13.15
CA TRP A 132 16.60 -0.16 -13.56
C TRP A 132 17.89 -0.86 -14.05
N GLU A 133 18.81 -0.14 -14.65
CA GLU A 133 20.12 -0.64 -15.05
C GLU A 133 20.92 -1.12 -13.83
N ASP A 134 20.91 -0.36 -12.73
CA ASP A 134 21.56 -0.77 -11.47
C ASP A 134 20.93 -2.08 -10.94
N VAL A 135 19.60 -2.19 -11.00
CA VAL A 135 18.89 -3.42 -10.57
C VAL A 135 19.32 -4.63 -11.37
N PHE A 136 19.41 -4.49 -12.70
CA PHE A 136 19.83 -5.60 -13.56
C PHE A 136 21.33 -5.90 -13.42
N ALA A 137 22.16 -4.92 -13.11
CA ALA A 137 23.56 -5.15 -12.77
C ALA A 137 23.70 -6.01 -11.50
N ILE A 138 22.90 -5.76 -10.46
CA ILE A 138 22.85 -6.62 -9.26
C ILE A 138 22.38 -8.03 -9.62
N ALA A 139 21.32 -8.14 -10.40
CA ALA A 139 20.76 -9.42 -10.79
C ALA A 139 21.77 -10.30 -11.56
N ALA A 140 22.70 -9.68 -12.29
CA ALA A 140 23.75 -10.37 -13.02
C ALA A 140 24.83 -10.98 -12.12
N VAL A 141 24.96 -10.56 -10.84
CA VAL A 141 25.94 -11.11 -9.89
C VAL A 141 25.60 -12.57 -9.56
N ARG A 142 24.35 -12.86 -9.25
CA ARG A 142 23.83 -14.23 -9.11
C ARG A 142 22.30 -14.30 -9.23
N PRO A 143 21.76 -15.43 -9.69
CA PRO A 143 20.30 -15.64 -9.72
C PRO A 143 19.67 -15.47 -8.33
N GLY A 144 18.49 -14.86 -8.28
CA GLY A 144 17.70 -14.67 -7.06
C GLY A 144 18.18 -13.55 -6.12
N LEU A 145 19.33 -12.91 -6.42
CA LEU A 145 19.81 -11.79 -5.59
C LEU A 145 18.87 -10.60 -5.64
N VAL A 146 18.16 -10.42 -6.76
CA VAL A 146 17.02 -9.50 -6.91
C VAL A 146 15.74 -10.32 -6.95
N SER A 147 14.73 -9.92 -6.20
CA SER A 147 13.38 -10.49 -6.25
C SER A 147 12.33 -9.43 -5.94
N LEU A 148 11.08 -9.71 -6.33
CA LEU A 148 9.93 -8.87 -6.02
C LEU A 148 8.70 -9.76 -5.94
N PRO A 149 7.60 -9.30 -5.30
CA PRO A 149 6.34 -10.02 -5.34
C PRO A 149 5.75 -9.93 -6.73
N LEU A 150 5.45 -11.08 -7.33
CA LEU A 150 4.77 -11.23 -8.61
C LEU A 150 3.47 -12.05 -8.50
N PHE A 151 2.91 -12.19 -7.29
CA PHE A 151 1.53 -12.65 -7.15
C PHE A 151 0.64 -11.78 -8.05
N PRO A 152 -0.41 -12.31 -8.70
CA PRO A 152 -1.11 -11.62 -9.78
C PRO A 152 -1.46 -10.14 -9.53
N LEU A 153 -2.04 -9.83 -8.37
CA LEU A 153 -2.37 -8.45 -8.02
C LEU A 153 -1.12 -7.58 -7.83
N ASP A 154 -0.07 -8.12 -7.18
CA ASP A 154 1.18 -7.38 -6.97
C ASP A 154 1.90 -7.10 -8.30
N ALA A 155 1.85 -8.04 -9.25
CA ALA A 155 2.38 -7.86 -10.59
C ALA A 155 1.63 -6.75 -11.36
N PHE A 156 0.30 -6.72 -11.26
CA PHE A 156 -0.52 -5.64 -11.85
C PHE A 156 -0.19 -4.28 -11.23
N LEU A 157 -0.08 -4.20 -9.91
CA LEU A 157 0.26 -2.96 -9.22
C LEU A 157 1.72 -2.52 -9.49
N ALA A 158 2.64 -3.47 -9.68
CA ALA A 158 4.00 -3.19 -10.13
C ALA A 158 4.01 -2.62 -11.57
N PHE A 159 3.23 -3.17 -12.48
CA PHE A 159 3.02 -2.62 -13.83
C PHE A 159 2.54 -1.16 -13.75
N CYS A 160 1.53 -0.88 -12.94
CA CYS A 160 1.00 0.46 -12.75
C CYS A 160 2.06 1.42 -12.19
N SER A 161 2.85 0.98 -11.20
CA SER A 161 3.93 1.79 -10.62
C SER A 161 5.02 2.10 -11.63
N ILE A 162 5.42 1.13 -12.44
CA ILE A 162 6.45 1.35 -13.49
C ILE A 162 5.93 2.35 -14.53
N CYS A 163 4.67 2.25 -14.94
CA CYS A 163 4.05 3.20 -15.86
C CYS A 163 4.02 4.62 -15.27
N ALA A 164 3.53 4.77 -14.05
CA ALA A 164 3.47 6.06 -13.38
C ALA A 164 4.87 6.66 -13.15
N ASN A 165 5.86 5.84 -12.78
CA ASN A 165 7.26 6.23 -12.64
C ASN A 165 7.88 6.69 -13.97
N ALA A 166 7.45 6.13 -15.09
CA ALA A 166 7.85 6.58 -16.43
C ALA A 166 7.20 7.91 -16.86
N GLY A 167 6.24 8.43 -16.07
CA GLY A 167 5.57 9.71 -16.29
C GLY A 167 4.13 9.60 -16.80
N ASP A 168 3.67 8.40 -17.12
CA ASP A 168 2.32 8.15 -17.63
C ASP A 168 1.50 7.34 -16.62
N ALA A 169 0.86 8.03 -15.68
CA ALA A 169 -0.01 7.38 -14.71
C ALA A 169 -1.15 6.61 -15.44
N PRO A 170 -1.39 5.32 -15.10
CA PRO A 170 -2.43 4.53 -15.73
C PRO A 170 -3.84 5.10 -15.49
N PHE A 171 -4.78 4.72 -16.35
CA PHE A 171 -6.22 4.95 -16.20
C PHE A 171 -6.65 6.42 -16.15
N LYS A 172 -5.89 7.30 -16.83
CA LYS A 172 -6.24 8.72 -16.96
C LYS A 172 -7.31 8.96 -18.03
N GLU A 173 -7.26 8.17 -19.10
CA GLU A 173 -8.13 8.31 -20.27
C GLU A 173 -9.05 7.11 -20.38
N ASP A 174 -10.23 7.32 -20.97
CA ASP A 174 -11.22 6.25 -21.17
C ASP A 174 -10.82 5.31 -22.30
N SER A 175 -10.00 5.78 -23.23
CA SER A 175 -9.64 5.07 -24.47
C SER A 175 -8.56 4.01 -24.28
N ALA A 176 -7.71 4.12 -23.26
CA ALA A 176 -6.61 3.21 -23.02
C ALA A 176 -6.25 3.12 -21.54
N ALA A 177 -5.86 1.93 -21.09
CA ALA A 177 -5.37 1.72 -19.73
C ALA A 177 -4.07 2.50 -19.47
N VAL A 178 -3.20 2.59 -20.50
CA VAL A 178 -1.93 3.34 -20.47
C VAL A 178 -1.46 3.60 -21.90
N PRO A 179 -0.67 4.67 -22.17
CA PRO A 179 -0.03 4.85 -23.48
C PRO A 179 0.80 3.64 -23.88
N ARG A 180 0.65 3.19 -25.13
CA ARG A 180 1.26 1.94 -25.65
C ARG A 180 2.78 1.85 -25.40
N SER A 181 3.51 2.95 -25.62
CA SER A 181 4.96 2.98 -25.43
C SER A 181 5.34 2.75 -23.97
N THR A 182 4.62 3.36 -23.04
CA THR A 182 4.83 3.22 -21.62
C THR A 182 4.43 1.83 -21.11
N GLY A 183 3.31 1.30 -21.61
CA GLY A 183 2.90 -0.07 -21.32
C GLY A 183 3.92 -1.10 -21.80
N ALA A 184 4.44 -0.96 -23.02
CA ALA A 184 5.48 -1.84 -23.55
C ALA A 184 6.79 -1.74 -22.73
N TYR A 185 7.18 -0.53 -22.31
CA TYR A 185 8.31 -0.32 -21.41
C TYR A 185 8.13 -1.05 -20.08
N ALA A 186 6.96 -0.90 -19.45
CA ALA A 186 6.66 -1.55 -18.17
C ALA A 186 6.64 -3.08 -18.28
N LEU A 187 6.05 -3.62 -19.34
CA LEU A 187 6.07 -5.06 -19.59
C LEU A 187 7.49 -5.59 -19.82
N ASN A 188 8.33 -4.84 -20.53
CA ASN A 188 9.74 -5.23 -20.72
C ASN A 188 10.50 -5.28 -19.39
N ILE A 189 10.33 -4.29 -18.50
CA ILE A 189 10.92 -4.31 -17.15
C ILE A 189 10.42 -5.52 -16.36
N LEU A 190 9.12 -5.77 -16.33
CA LEU A 190 8.54 -6.90 -15.59
C LEU A 190 9.03 -8.25 -16.11
N ARG A 191 9.17 -8.41 -17.43
CA ARG A 191 9.71 -9.63 -18.04
C ARG A 191 11.14 -9.88 -17.59
N ARG A 192 12.01 -8.88 -17.69
CA ARG A 192 13.41 -8.96 -17.24
C ARG A 192 13.50 -9.23 -15.74
N LEU A 193 12.66 -8.61 -14.93
CA LEU A 193 12.60 -8.90 -13.49
C LEU A 193 12.16 -10.33 -13.22
N ARG A 194 11.17 -10.86 -13.97
CA ARG A 194 10.72 -12.26 -13.83
C ARG A 194 11.83 -13.26 -14.15
N GLU A 195 12.67 -12.97 -15.15
CA GLU A 195 13.78 -13.83 -15.56
C GLU A 195 14.88 -13.96 -14.49
N VAL A 196 15.08 -12.93 -13.66
CA VAL A 196 16.13 -12.86 -12.64
C VAL A 196 15.62 -13.04 -11.21
N ALA A 197 14.32 -12.99 -11.00
CA ALA A 197 13.71 -13.09 -9.69
C ALA A 197 13.81 -14.50 -9.09
N TRP A 198 13.59 -14.58 -7.79
CA TRP A 198 13.40 -15.84 -7.07
C TRP A 198 12.38 -16.74 -7.78
N GLU A 199 12.64 -18.04 -7.81
CA GLU A 199 11.79 -19.00 -8.55
C GLU A 199 10.30 -18.97 -8.15
N LYS A 200 10.00 -18.69 -6.86
CA LYS A 200 8.64 -18.60 -6.33
C LYS A 200 8.02 -17.20 -6.36
N ALA A 201 8.66 -16.22 -7.02
CA ALA A 201 8.18 -14.83 -7.06
C ALA A 201 6.71 -14.70 -7.51
N LEU A 202 6.25 -15.58 -8.43
CA LEU A 202 4.85 -15.61 -8.90
C LEU A 202 3.82 -16.00 -7.83
N SER A 203 4.26 -16.57 -6.71
CA SER A 203 3.42 -16.97 -5.58
C SER A 203 3.68 -16.13 -4.31
N GLU A 204 4.64 -15.20 -4.34
CA GLU A 204 4.97 -14.33 -3.23
C GLU A 204 4.23 -13.00 -3.31
N ASN A 205 3.67 -12.59 -2.18
CA ASN A 205 3.18 -11.24 -1.92
C ASN A 205 4.28 -10.40 -1.21
N PRO A 206 4.09 -9.10 -0.96
CA PRO A 206 5.10 -8.26 -0.31
C PRO A 206 5.58 -8.81 1.04
N ILE A 207 4.66 -9.33 1.86
CA ILE A 207 5.01 -9.88 3.18
C ILE A 207 5.95 -11.08 3.03
N ALA A 208 5.66 -12.01 2.12
CA ALA A 208 6.50 -13.17 1.87
C ALA A 208 7.92 -12.80 1.43
N VAL A 209 8.05 -11.78 0.55
CA VAL A 209 9.35 -11.27 0.12
C VAL A 209 10.13 -10.67 1.29
N TRP A 210 9.50 -9.80 2.11
CA TRP A 210 10.18 -9.18 3.25
C TRP A 210 10.54 -10.19 4.33
N GLU A 211 9.69 -11.19 4.60
CA GLU A 211 9.99 -12.30 5.52
C GLU A 211 11.22 -13.07 5.04
N ARG A 212 11.26 -13.48 3.78
CA ARG A 212 12.38 -14.24 3.21
C ARG A 212 13.67 -13.43 3.23
N MET A 213 13.63 -12.15 2.81
CA MET A 213 14.81 -11.26 2.87
C MET A 213 15.33 -11.06 4.29
N SER A 214 14.43 -10.98 5.27
CA SER A 214 14.79 -10.82 6.69
C SER A 214 15.29 -12.10 7.35
N ALA A 215 15.03 -13.28 6.76
CA ALA A 215 15.38 -14.57 7.33
C ALA A 215 16.58 -15.22 6.67
N THR A 216 16.84 -14.97 5.38
CA THR A 216 17.83 -15.67 4.54
C THR A 216 18.78 -14.70 3.83
N ASP A 217 19.84 -15.24 3.20
CA ASP A 217 20.80 -14.49 2.39
C ASP A 217 20.57 -14.69 0.87
N GLU A 218 19.41 -15.22 0.49
CA GLU A 218 19.12 -15.54 -0.93
C GLU A 218 18.85 -14.29 -1.76
N THR A 219 18.09 -13.34 -1.23
CA THR A 219 17.73 -12.09 -1.91
C THR A 219 18.29 -10.90 -1.14
N ALA A 220 19.05 -10.05 -1.84
CA ALA A 220 19.62 -8.84 -1.27
C ALA A 220 18.81 -7.58 -1.61
N TYR A 221 18.03 -7.58 -2.68
CA TYR A 221 17.31 -6.40 -3.13
C TYR A 221 15.93 -6.72 -3.71
N CYS A 222 14.94 -5.96 -3.29
CA CYS A 222 13.60 -5.92 -3.87
C CYS A 222 13.34 -4.50 -4.42
N PRO A 223 13.18 -4.34 -5.74
CA PRO A 223 13.03 -3.02 -6.35
C PRO A 223 11.68 -2.36 -6.11
N LEU A 224 10.64 -3.16 -5.85
CA LEU A 224 9.26 -2.68 -5.89
C LEU A 224 8.32 -3.63 -5.14
N ALA A 225 7.90 -3.24 -3.95
CA ALA A 225 6.86 -3.92 -3.19
C ALA A 225 6.25 -2.95 -2.17
N PHE A 226 5.00 -3.17 -1.74
CA PHE A 226 4.44 -2.37 -0.65
C PHE A 226 5.33 -2.43 0.58
N GLY A 227 5.70 -1.26 1.10
CA GLY A 227 6.60 -1.13 2.22
C GLY A 227 5.93 -1.48 3.56
N TYR A 228 6.69 -2.16 4.42
CA TYR A 228 6.29 -2.50 5.79
C TYR A 228 7.41 -2.05 6.74
N SER A 229 7.21 -0.96 7.46
CA SER A 229 8.21 -0.37 8.36
C SER A 229 8.66 -1.32 9.47
N ASN A 230 7.86 -2.33 9.78
CA ASN A 230 8.17 -3.39 10.74
C ASN A 230 9.49 -4.09 10.40
N TYR A 231 9.75 -4.40 9.13
CA TYR A 231 10.97 -5.09 8.70
C TYR A 231 12.24 -4.23 8.78
N ALA A 232 12.11 -2.92 8.97
CA ALA A 232 13.24 -2.04 9.25
C ALA A 232 13.62 -2.01 10.74
N ARG A 233 12.70 -2.39 11.64
CA ARG A 233 12.88 -2.28 13.10
C ARG A 233 13.90 -3.29 13.61
N THR A 234 14.75 -2.82 14.53
CA THR A 234 15.68 -3.70 15.24
C THR A 234 14.91 -4.74 16.05
N GLY A 235 15.28 -6.01 15.90
CA GLY A 235 14.70 -7.11 16.65
C GLY A 235 13.34 -7.62 16.15
N TYR A 236 12.77 -7.01 15.13
CA TYR A 236 11.51 -7.50 14.53
C TYR A 236 11.73 -8.85 13.81
N ARG A 237 12.80 -8.96 13.04
CA ARG A 237 13.24 -10.22 12.41
C ARG A 237 14.76 -10.38 12.60
N LYS A 238 15.31 -11.51 12.13
CA LYS A 238 16.73 -11.84 12.22
C LYS A 238 17.61 -10.74 11.61
N HIS A 239 17.24 -10.26 10.43
CA HIS A 239 17.91 -9.18 9.72
C HIS A 239 16.94 -8.03 9.46
N ALA A 240 17.30 -6.84 9.93
CA ALA A 240 16.54 -5.64 9.62
C ALA A 240 16.85 -5.18 8.19
N LEU A 241 15.80 -4.80 7.45
CA LEU A 241 15.92 -4.31 6.09
C LEU A 241 16.12 -2.79 6.07
N SER A 242 16.79 -2.30 5.04
CA SER A 242 16.83 -0.88 4.69
C SER A 242 15.92 -0.61 3.51
N PHE A 243 15.24 0.54 3.52
CA PHE A 243 14.27 0.90 2.50
C PHE A 243 14.60 2.24 1.86
N GLY A 244 14.10 2.46 0.66
CA GLY A 244 14.30 3.69 -0.09
C GLY A 244 13.38 3.80 -1.28
N GLN A 245 13.74 4.72 -2.18
CA GLN A 245 12.96 4.99 -3.38
C GLN A 245 13.04 3.82 -4.36
N ILE A 246 11.98 3.61 -5.14
CA ILE A 246 11.98 2.65 -6.25
C ILE A 246 12.97 3.09 -7.33
N PRO A 247 13.50 2.15 -8.14
CA PRO A 247 14.33 2.50 -9.28
C PRO A 247 13.62 3.45 -10.24
N SER A 248 14.34 4.47 -10.73
CA SER A 248 13.78 5.49 -11.60
C SER A 248 14.09 5.20 -13.07
N ALA A 249 13.14 5.59 -13.94
CA ALA A 249 13.36 5.73 -15.38
C ALA A 249 14.13 7.04 -15.74
N GLY A 250 14.82 7.66 -14.75
CA GLY A 250 15.56 8.91 -14.95
C GLY A 250 14.77 10.20 -14.69
N ARG A 251 13.54 10.12 -14.21
CA ARG A 251 12.65 11.29 -14.00
C ARG A 251 12.36 11.62 -12.53
N GLY A 252 13.11 11.03 -11.58
CA GLY A 252 12.95 11.27 -10.14
C GLY A 252 11.97 10.32 -9.44
N PRO A 253 11.62 10.55 -8.16
CA PRO A 253 10.80 9.67 -7.35
C PRO A 253 9.31 9.84 -7.68
N LEU A 254 8.89 9.42 -8.86
CA LEU A 254 7.51 9.56 -9.31
C LEU A 254 6.75 8.25 -9.18
N GLY A 255 5.49 8.32 -8.80
CA GLY A 255 4.42 7.47 -9.27
C GLY A 255 4.36 6.03 -8.75
N ALA A 256 5.01 5.66 -7.64
CA ALA A 256 4.72 4.37 -7.04
C ALA A 256 3.25 4.26 -6.61
N THR A 257 2.65 3.10 -6.77
CA THR A 257 1.26 2.88 -6.37
C THR A 257 1.06 3.17 -4.89
N LEU A 258 0.10 4.05 -4.57
CA LEU A 258 -0.34 4.31 -3.20
C LEU A 258 -1.03 3.05 -2.65
N GLY A 259 -0.71 2.73 -1.43
CA GLY A 259 -1.40 1.79 -0.55
C GLY A 259 -1.73 2.46 0.78
N GLY A 260 -1.93 1.66 1.78
CA GLY A 260 -2.33 2.11 3.11
C GLY A 260 -3.73 1.64 3.45
N ALA A 261 -4.23 2.07 4.60
CA ALA A 261 -5.56 1.68 5.06
C ALA A 261 -6.26 2.81 5.79
N GLY A 262 -7.57 2.89 5.60
CA GLY A 262 -8.44 3.86 6.24
C GLY A 262 -9.38 3.20 7.24
N LEU A 263 -9.66 3.89 8.32
CA LEU A 263 -10.63 3.51 9.32
C LEU A 263 -11.99 4.12 8.99
N ALA A 264 -12.94 3.28 8.61
CA ALA A 264 -14.32 3.62 8.33
C ALA A 264 -15.25 3.17 9.48
N ILE A 265 -16.39 3.84 9.61
CA ILE A 265 -17.41 3.55 10.62
C ILE A 265 -18.69 3.09 9.93
N SER A 266 -19.21 1.94 10.35
CA SER A 266 -20.50 1.42 9.84
C SER A 266 -21.66 2.36 10.18
N ALA A 267 -22.55 2.58 9.21
CA ALA A 267 -23.80 3.28 9.44
C ALA A 267 -24.76 2.50 10.37
N HIS A 268 -24.53 1.18 10.53
CA HIS A 268 -25.28 0.31 11.45
C HIS A 268 -24.73 0.33 12.89
N CYS A 269 -23.60 1.03 13.14
CA CYS A 269 -23.02 1.14 14.47
C CYS A 269 -24.02 1.75 15.47
N ALA A 270 -24.34 1.01 16.53
CA ALA A 270 -25.23 1.46 17.58
C ALA A 270 -24.57 2.50 18.53
N HIS A 271 -23.23 2.50 18.58
CA HIS A 271 -22.43 3.35 19.50
C HIS A 271 -21.60 4.38 18.71
N ARG A 272 -22.27 5.15 17.84
CA ARG A 272 -21.63 6.07 16.89
C ARG A 272 -20.71 7.09 17.56
N GLU A 273 -21.11 7.66 18.69
CA GLU A 273 -20.31 8.65 19.42
C GLU A 273 -18.97 8.04 19.91
N VAL A 274 -19.02 6.82 20.42
CA VAL A 274 -17.83 6.07 20.85
C VAL A 274 -16.94 5.75 19.66
N ALA A 275 -17.52 5.27 18.56
CA ALA A 275 -16.79 4.94 17.35
C ALA A 275 -16.10 6.17 16.74
N LEU A 276 -16.77 7.33 16.69
CA LEU A 276 -16.23 8.60 16.23
C LEU A 276 -15.13 9.11 17.14
N ALA A 277 -15.32 9.08 18.47
CA ALA A 277 -14.30 9.47 19.44
C ALA A 277 -13.04 8.60 19.30
N TYR A 278 -13.21 7.28 19.17
CA TYR A 278 -12.10 6.36 18.93
C TYR A 278 -11.39 6.63 17.60
N ALA A 279 -12.12 6.78 16.52
CA ALA A 279 -11.53 7.08 15.21
C ALA A 279 -10.76 8.41 15.22
N THR A 280 -11.31 9.44 15.88
CA THR A 280 -10.66 10.73 16.07
C THR A 280 -9.36 10.59 16.87
N MET A 281 -9.36 9.81 17.94
CA MET A 281 -8.16 9.55 18.74
C MET A 281 -7.09 8.81 17.92
N VAL A 282 -7.46 7.72 17.22
CA VAL A 282 -6.53 6.95 16.37
C VAL A 282 -5.92 7.81 15.27
N GLY A 283 -6.71 8.67 14.62
CA GLY A 283 -6.26 9.59 13.58
C GLY A 283 -5.59 10.86 14.10
N SER A 284 -5.55 11.09 15.41
CA SER A 284 -4.91 12.29 15.98
C SER A 284 -3.41 12.30 15.74
N ARG A 285 -2.81 13.50 15.65
CA ARG A 285 -1.36 13.66 15.50
C ARG A 285 -0.60 12.99 16.65
N ASP A 286 -1.06 13.18 17.88
CA ASP A 286 -0.42 12.60 19.06
C ASP A 286 -0.40 11.07 18.98
N CYS A 287 -1.52 10.43 18.73
CA CYS A 287 -1.59 8.98 18.60
C CYS A 287 -0.72 8.47 17.44
N GLN A 288 -0.81 9.08 16.26
CA GLN A 288 -0.08 8.67 15.07
C GLN A 288 1.45 8.82 15.21
N CYS A 289 1.91 9.86 15.92
CA CYS A 289 3.33 10.11 16.15
C CYS A 289 3.94 9.30 17.31
N THR A 290 3.11 8.69 18.16
CA THR A 290 3.53 7.95 19.36
C THR A 290 2.98 6.53 19.35
N LEU A 291 1.88 6.29 20.07
CA LEU A 291 1.31 4.95 20.31
C LEU A 291 1.12 4.12 19.03
N TYR A 292 0.62 4.75 17.96
CA TYR A 292 0.35 4.05 16.70
C TYR A 292 1.64 3.52 16.06
N VAL A 293 2.65 4.40 15.91
CA VAL A 293 3.94 3.98 15.34
C VAL A 293 4.71 3.07 16.28
N GLU A 294 4.70 3.31 17.60
CA GLU A 294 5.36 2.47 18.61
C GLU A 294 4.86 1.03 18.56
N SER A 295 3.55 0.87 18.38
CA SER A 295 2.89 -0.44 18.30
C SER A 295 3.02 -1.14 16.95
N GLY A 296 3.77 -0.61 16.00
CA GLY A 296 4.02 -1.26 14.70
C GLY A 296 3.26 -0.67 13.53
N GLY A 297 2.40 0.30 13.73
CA GLY A 297 1.67 1.00 12.67
C GLY A 297 2.58 1.83 11.76
N GLN A 298 2.04 2.20 10.60
CA GLN A 298 2.71 3.03 9.61
C GLN A 298 1.85 4.28 9.35
N PRO A 299 2.12 5.39 10.06
CA PRO A 299 1.17 6.50 10.21
C PRO A 299 0.66 7.13 8.93
N GLY A 300 -0.61 7.58 8.93
CA GLY A 300 -1.19 8.42 7.88
C GLY A 300 -0.77 9.89 7.96
N ARG A 301 -0.30 10.34 9.13
CA ARG A 301 0.13 11.72 9.38
C ARG A 301 1.59 11.95 8.97
N ARG A 302 1.84 12.98 8.15
CA ARG A 302 3.18 13.36 7.65
C ARG A 302 4.14 13.75 8.78
N SER A 303 3.64 14.37 9.84
CA SER A 303 4.43 14.74 11.02
C SER A 303 5.15 13.52 11.64
N ALA A 304 4.55 12.33 11.63
CA ALA A 304 5.22 11.11 12.06
C ALA A 304 6.36 10.71 11.10
N TRP A 305 6.20 10.90 9.80
CA TRP A 305 7.23 10.57 8.79
C TRP A 305 8.47 11.45 8.90
N THR A 306 8.30 12.69 9.30
CA THR A 306 9.41 13.66 9.48
C THR A 306 9.97 13.68 10.89
N GLY A 307 9.22 13.19 11.88
CA GLY A 307 9.57 13.19 13.30
C GLY A 307 10.73 12.25 13.64
N ASP A 308 11.62 12.68 14.54
CA ASP A 308 12.80 11.88 14.93
C ASP A 308 12.43 10.63 15.72
N HIS A 309 11.42 10.73 16.58
CA HIS A 309 10.95 9.60 17.40
C HIS A 309 10.55 8.40 16.53
N ALA A 310 9.63 8.60 15.60
CA ALA A 310 9.15 7.55 14.69
C ALA A 310 10.28 7.01 13.77
N ASN A 311 11.18 7.90 13.32
CA ASN A 311 12.33 7.48 12.51
C ASN A 311 13.38 6.72 13.32
N THR A 312 13.57 7.01 14.61
CA THR A 312 14.43 6.20 15.48
C THR A 312 13.89 4.77 15.58
N ILE A 313 12.60 4.60 15.84
CA ILE A 313 11.94 3.30 15.97
C ILE A 313 12.01 2.51 14.65
N THR A 314 11.77 3.17 13.52
CA THR A 314 11.73 2.55 12.19
C THR A 314 13.09 2.58 11.45
N ARG A 315 14.17 2.94 12.14
CA ARG A 315 15.53 3.06 11.57
C ARG A 315 15.57 3.89 10.28
N GLY A 316 14.82 5.00 10.28
CA GLY A 316 14.77 5.93 9.15
C GLY A 316 13.90 5.48 7.98
N TYR A 317 13.15 4.38 8.09
CA TYR A 317 12.25 3.92 7.04
C TYR A 317 11.30 5.03 6.56
N LEU A 318 10.63 5.69 7.51
CA LEU A 318 9.62 6.70 7.18
C LEU A 318 10.24 7.85 6.37
N ARG A 319 11.36 8.40 6.84
CA ARG A 319 12.05 9.52 6.16
C ARG A 319 12.62 9.11 4.79
N ALA A 320 13.17 7.90 4.69
CA ALA A 320 13.77 7.41 3.44
C ALA A 320 12.73 7.15 2.34
N THR A 321 11.49 6.80 2.73
CA THR A 321 10.41 6.48 1.79
C THR A 321 9.38 7.61 1.62
N LEU A 322 9.46 8.68 2.42
CA LEU A 322 8.55 9.83 2.34
C LEU A 322 8.47 10.42 0.91
N PRO A 323 9.57 10.62 0.16
CA PRO A 323 9.48 11.15 -1.20
C PRO A 323 8.64 10.27 -2.14
N VAL A 324 8.61 8.96 -1.90
CA VAL A 324 7.79 8.01 -2.68
C VAL A 324 6.32 8.19 -2.33
N ILE A 325 5.99 8.31 -1.04
CA ILE A 325 4.61 8.54 -0.58
C ILE A 325 4.09 9.89 -1.10
N GLU A 326 4.88 10.96 -0.99
CA GLU A 326 4.48 12.31 -1.43
C GLU A 326 4.18 12.39 -2.92
N ASN A 327 4.82 11.55 -3.74
CA ASN A 327 4.61 11.47 -5.18
C ASN A 327 3.86 10.21 -5.62
N ALA A 328 3.19 9.52 -4.69
CA ALA A 328 2.51 8.27 -4.99
C ALA A 328 1.33 8.46 -5.96
N TRP A 329 1.19 7.51 -6.85
CA TRP A 329 0.05 7.44 -7.75
C TRP A 329 -1.18 6.88 -7.01
N LEU A 330 -2.25 7.67 -7.03
CA LEU A 330 -3.53 7.29 -6.45
C LEU A 330 -4.33 6.45 -7.44
N ARG A 331 -4.69 5.24 -7.05
CA ARG A 331 -5.56 4.35 -7.83
C ARG A 331 -6.96 4.95 -8.03
N PRO A 332 -7.64 4.70 -9.15
CA PRO A 332 -9.06 5.01 -9.31
C PRO A 332 -9.91 4.40 -8.19
N ARG A 333 -11.01 5.07 -7.81
CA ARG A 333 -11.84 4.74 -6.65
C ARG A 333 -13.31 4.54 -6.99
N TYR A 334 -13.70 4.62 -8.27
CA TYR A 334 -15.08 4.33 -8.69
C TYR A 334 -15.45 2.86 -8.37
N ALA A 335 -16.76 2.59 -8.25
CA ALA A 335 -17.26 1.30 -7.84
C ALA A 335 -16.93 0.23 -8.85
N GLY A 336 -16.27 -0.47 -9.18
CA GLY A 336 -15.85 -1.44 -10.22
C GLY A 336 -14.34 -1.49 -10.40
N PHE A 337 -13.59 -0.52 -9.85
CA PHE A 337 -12.14 -0.54 -10.04
C PHE A 337 -11.47 -1.71 -9.31
N ALA A 338 -11.96 -2.10 -8.14
CA ALA A 338 -11.46 -3.27 -7.43
C ALA A 338 -11.63 -4.57 -8.25
N GLU A 339 -12.75 -4.70 -8.98
CA GLU A 339 -12.99 -5.81 -9.89
C GLU A 339 -12.05 -5.75 -11.10
N TYR A 340 -11.86 -4.55 -11.67
CA TYR A 340 -10.91 -4.34 -12.77
C TYR A 340 -9.48 -4.71 -12.37
N GLN A 341 -9.04 -4.41 -11.16
CA GLN A 341 -7.73 -4.83 -10.65
C GLN A 341 -7.54 -6.35 -10.73
N ASN A 342 -8.57 -7.12 -10.41
CA ASN A 342 -8.52 -8.60 -10.50
C ASN A 342 -8.42 -9.08 -11.95
N ILE A 343 -9.12 -8.42 -12.88
CA ILE A 343 -8.99 -8.71 -14.31
C ILE A 343 -7.58 -8.37 -14.81
N GLY A 344 -7.08 -7.18 -14.49
CA GLY A 344 -5.72 -6.76 -14.81
C GLY A 344 -4.66 -7.70 -14.21
N ALA A 345 -4.86 -8.15 -12.98
CA ALA A 345 -4.00 -9.14 -12.33
C ALA A 345 -3.95 -10.47 -13.11
N ALA A 346 -5.09 -10.98 -13.55
CA ALA A 346 -5.15 -12.20 -14.37
C ALA A 346 -4.46 -12.02 -15.74
N ILE A 347 -4.61 -10.85 -16.36
CA ILE A 347 -3.94 -10.52 -17.63
C ILE A 347 -2.41 -10.53 -17.44
N LEU A 348 -1.89 -9.84 -16.42
CA LEU A 348 -0.45 -9.79 -16.13
C LEU A 348 0.12 -11.17 -15.73
N ALA A 349 -0.65 -11.99 -15.02
CA ALA A 349 -0.23 -13.35 -14.67
C ALA A 349 0.00 -14.21 -15.93
N ARG A 350 -0.87 -14.12 -16.95
CA ARG A 350 -0.67 -14.82 -18.23
C ARG A 350 0.55 -14.29 -18.99
N PHE A 351 0.77 -12.99 -18.98
CA PHE A 351 1.97 -12.40 -19.54
C PHE A 351 3.25 -12.94 -18.89
N LEU A 352 3.34 -12.91 -17.56
CA LEU A 352 4.51 -13.34 -16.79
C LEU A 352 4.77 -14.85 -16.87
N THR A 353 3.77 -15.65 -17.24
CA THR A 353 3.91 -17.09 -17.49
C THR A 353 4.13 -17.43 -18.97
N GLY A 354 4.28 -16.42 -19.84
CA GLY A 354 4.55 -16.62 -21.28
C GLY A 354 3.33 -17.04 -22.10
N GLN A 355 2.12 -16.91 -21.56
CA GLN A 355 0.86 -17.27 -22.23
C GLN A 355 0.27 -16.12 -23.05
N ALA A 356 0.83 -14.93 -22.99
CA ALA A 356 0.42 -13.76 -23.76
C ALA A 356 1.64 -12.92 -24.18
N SER A 357 1.62 -12.39 -25.39
CA SER A 357 2.59 -11.42 -25.89
C SER A 357 2.34 -10.03 -25.30
N ASP A 358 3.30 -9.11 -25.44
CA ASP A 358 3.16 -7.70 -25.04
C ASP A 358 1.93 -7.06 -25.69
N ARG A 359 1.74 -7.31 -26.98
CA ARG A 359 0.62 -6.75 -27.75
C ARG A 359 -0.72 -7.26 -27.23
N GLU A 360 -0.87 -8.59 -27.07
CA GLU A 360 -2.10 -9.20 -26.56
C GLU A 360 -2.42 -8.71 -25.16
N THR A 361 -1.41 -8.59 -24.29
CA THR A 361 -1.54 -8.08 -22.91
C THR A 361 -2.08 -6.65 -22.90
N LEU A 362 -1.48 -5.74 -23.69
CA LEU A 362 -1.91 -4.35 -23.75
C LEU A 362 -3.28 -4.19 -24.41
N ASP A 363 -3.57 -4.96 -25.50
CA ASP A 363 -4.87 -4.96 -26.15
C ASP A 363 -5.99 -5.44 -25.21
N GLU A 364 -5.69 -6.38 -24.34
CA GLU A 364 -6.67 -6.90 -23.38
C GLU A 364 -6.87 -5.97 -22.20
N LEU A 365 -5.80 -5.35 -21.67
CA LEU A 365 -5.91 -4.30 -20.64
C LEU A 365 -6.79 -3.15 -21.14
N ASP A 366 -6.58 -2.66 -22.37
CA ASP A 366 -7.37 -1.58 -22.96
C ASP A 366 -8.84 -1.98 -23.13
N ARG A 367 -9.12 -3.17 -23.71
CA ARG A 367 -10.49 -3.65 -23.90
C ARG A 367 -11.25 -3.84 -22.58
N SER A 368 -10.56 -4.38 -21.58
CA SER A 368 -11.14 -4.57 -20.24
C SER A 368 -11.41 -3.24 -19.57
N TRP A 369 -10.51 -2.26 -19.74
CA TRP A 369 -10.68 -0.91 -19.20
C TRP A 369 -11.87 -0.18 -19.81
N GLN A 370 -12.01 -0.23 -21.15
CA GLN A 370 -13.15 0.37 -21.88
C GLN A 370 -14.49 -0.29 -21.51
N GLY A 371 -14.48 -1.58 -21.19
CA GLY A 371 -15.68 -2.34 -20.81
C GLY A 371 -16.10 -2.14 -19.35
N HIS A 372 -15.22 -1.61 -18.48
CA HIS A 372 -15.53 -1.29 -17.10
C HIS A 372 -16.08 0.12 -17.01
N GLY A 373 -17.40 0.24 -17.15
CA GLY A 373 -18.11 1.52 -17.04
C GLY A 373 -17.80 2.22 -15.70
N ARG A 374 -17.48 3.48 -15.78
CA ARG A 374 -17.27 4.39 -14.63
C ARG A 374 -18.60 4.85 -14.00
N THR A 375 -19.59 3.96 -13.99
CA THR A 375 -20.90 4.26 -13.38
C THR A 375 -20.86 4.09 -11.88
#